data_10fb4b9e1004114e1f867bfd03412f09
#
_entry.id   10fb4b9e1004114e1f867bfd03412f09
#
_cell.length_a   1.000
_cell.length_b   1.000
_cell.length_c   1.000
_cell.angle_alpha   90.00
_cell.angle_beta   90.00
_cell.angle_gamma   90.00
#
_symmetry.space_group_name_H-M   'P 1'
#
loop_
_entity.id
_entity.type
_entity.pdbx_description
1 polymer ?
#
loop_
_entity_poly.entity_id
_entity_poly.type
_entity_poly.pdbx_seq_one_letter_code
_entity_poly.pdbx_strand_id
1 'polypeptide(L)'
;MSGRSKEETAGLTLLGNKNTRYPTDYAPDVLETFENKHPDHDYFVKFNCPEFTSLCPMTGQPDFGNVVISYVPSQRMVESKSLKLYLYSFRNHGDFHEDCMNIIMEDLIKLMDHKYIEVWGRFLPRGGISIDPWCNYGKPGTKWEEIAQMRLAHHDLYPEKVDNR
;
A
#
# COMPACT_ATOMS: atom_id res chain seq x y z
N MET A 1 -20.27 14.38 -18.52
CA MET A 1 -19.32 13.89 -17.49
C MET A 1 -18.14 14.84 -17.45
N SER A 2 -18.01 15.67 -16.42
CA SER A 2 -16.85 16.56 -16.29
C SER A 2 -15.67 15.73 -15.73
N GLY A 3 -14.62 15.58 -16.51
CA GLY A 3 -13.33 15.08 -16.03
C GLY A 3 -12.76 15.99 -14.91
N ARG A 4 -11.65 15.59 -14.30
CA ARG A 4 -10.94 16.45 -13.34
C ARG A 4 -10.37 17.68 -14.05
N SER A 5 -10.49 18.85 -13.42
CA SER A 5 -9.90 20.09 -13.92
C SER A 5 -8.38 20.11 -13.72
N LYS A 6 -7.70 21.07 -14.37
CA LYS A 6 -6.26 21.28 -14.15
C LYS A 6 -5.96 21.75 -12.72
N GLU A 7 -6.86 22.51 -12.11
CA GLU A 7 -6.72 22.96 -10.72
C GLU A 7 -6.81 21.78 -9.75
N GLU A 8 -7.73 20.82 -9.98
CA GLU A 8 -7.87 19.61 -9.15
C GLU A 8 -6.66 18.67 -9.21
N THR A 9 -5.84 18.80 -10.24
CA THR A 9 -4.61 17.99 -10.44
C THR A 9 -3.32 18.79 -10.30
N ALA A 10 -3.39 20.08 -9.98
CA ALA A 10 -2.23 20.99 -9.93
C ALA A 10 -1.13 20.57 -8.94
N GLY A 11 -1.48 19.80 -7.87
CA GLY A 11 -0.53 19.27 -6.91
C GLY A 11 0.17 17.98 -7.34
N LEU A 12 -0.18 17.40 -8.51
CA LEU A 12 0.41 16.15 -9.00
C LEU A 12 1.56 16.46 -9.95
N THR A 13 2.79 16.34 -9.46
CA THR A 13 3.99 16.73 -10.21
C THR A 13 4.54 15.60 -11.09
N LEU A 14 4.25 14.34 -10.74
CA LEU A 14 4.79 13.16 -11.42
C LEU A 14 3.89 12.68 -12.58
N LEU A 15 2.59 12.93 -12.51
CA LEU A 15 1.63 12.50 -13.52
C LEU A 15 1.87 13.24 -14.84
N GLY A 16 2.11 12.49 -15.93
CA GLY A 16 2.34 13.08 -17.27
C GLY A 16 3.75 13.61 -17.51
N ASN A 17 4.65 13.59 -16.55
CA ASN A 17 6.05 13.98 -16.74
C ASN A 17 6.81 12.88 -17.53
N LYS A 18 7.48 13.29 -18.63
CA LYS A 18 8.24 12.37 -19.48
C LYS A 18 9.58 11.93 -18.85
N ASN A 19 10.13 12.70 -17.93
CA ASN A 19 11.42 12.44 -17.27
C ASN A 19 11.21 11.85 -15.87
N THR A 20 10.56 10.68 -15.78
CA THR A 20 10.38 10.00 -14.50
C THR A 20 11.73 9.47 -14.00
N ARG A 21 12.17 9.93 -12.82
CA ARG A 21 13.30 9.37 -12.10
C ARG A 21 12.81 8.28 -11.16
N TYR A 22 13.39 7.09 -11.26
CA TYR A 22 13.10 5.99 -10.33
C TYR A 22 14.02 6.10 -9.11
N PRO A 23 13.49 6.17 -7.89
CA PRO A 23 14.32 6.16 -6.68
C PRO A 23 14.99 4.79 -6.53
N THR A 24 16.24 4.78 -6.10
CA THR A 24 17.02 3.55 -5.85
C THR A 24 17.01 3.13 -4.39
N ASP A 25 16.63 4.05 -3.51
CA ASP A 25 16.56 3.87 -2.06
C ASP A 25 15.18 4.25 -1.57
N TYR A 26 14.78 3.74 -0.40
CA TYR A 26 13.50 4.04 0.22
C TYR A 26 13.18 5.54 0.23
N ALA A 27 12.05 5.90 -0.38
CA ALA A 27 11.70 7.28 -0.68
C ALA A 27 10.21 7.56 -0.44
N PRO A 28 9.75 7.70 0.81
CA PRO A 28 8.35 8.03 1.11
C PRO A 28 7.95 9.42 0.59
N ASP A 29 8.91 10.33 0.43
CA ASP A 29 8.67 11.70 -0.04
C ASP A 29 8.21 11.79 -1.50
N VAL A 30 8.29 10.70 -2.28
CA VAL A 30 7.74 10.68 -3.65
C VAL A 30 6.23 10.52 -3.70
N LEU A 31 5.59 10.15 -2.59
CA LEU A 31 4.17 9.94 -2.51
C LEU A 31 3.40 11.25 -2.69
N GLU A 32 2.42 11.24 -3.56
CA GLU A 32 1.51 12.37 -3.84
C GLU A 32 0.06 11.97 -3.58
N THR A 33 -0.78 12.95 -3.29
CA THR A 33 -2.22 12.77 -3.09
C THR A 33 -3.03 13.73 -3.92
N PHE A 34 -4.28 13.38 -4.15
CA PHE A 34 -5.29 14.24 -4.75
C PHE A 34 -6.59 14.19 -3.94
N GLU A 35 -7.47 15.15 -4.17
CA GLU A 35 -8.75 15.27 -3.47
C GLU A 35 -9.70 14.11 -3.80
N ASN A 36 -10.35 13.57 -2.77
CA ASN A 36 -11.49 12.67 -2.92
C ASN A 36 -12.76 13.48 -3.17
N LYS A 37 -13.38 13.32 -4.32
CA LYS A 37 -14.65 14.01 -4.66
C LYS A 37 -15.90 13.43 -3.99
N HIS A 38 -15.76 12.30 -3.31
CA HIS A 38 -16.84 11.56 -2.67
C HIS A 38 -16.53 11.21 -1.20
N PRO A 39 -16.16 12.19 -0.35
CA PRO A 39 -15.74 11.92 1.02
C PRO A 39 -16.86 11.39 1.91
N ASP A 40 -18.12 11.65 1.54
CA ASP A 40 -19.33 11.23 2.26
C ASP A 40 -19.73 9.79 1.95
N HIS A 41 -19.11 9.16 0.94
CA HIS A 41 -19.34 7.76 0.59
C HIS A 41 -18.25 6.87 1.17
N ASP A 42 -18.67 5.71 1.70
CA ASP A 42 -17.74 4.67 2.11
C ASP A 42 -17.54 3.68 0.95
N TYR A 43 -16.34 3.64 0.40
CA TYR A 43 -15.98 2.72 -0.69
C TYR A 43 -14.51 2.32 -0.57
N PHE A 44 -14.19 1.13 -1.08
CA PHE A 44 -12.82 0.66 -1.13
C PHE A 44 -12.12 1.07 -2.42
N VAL A 45 -10.87 1.51 -2.27
CA VAL A 45 -9.89 1.56 -3.35
C VAL A 45 -8.90 0.43 -3.12
N LYS A 46 -8.63 -0.38 -4.15
CA LYS A 46 -7.72 -1.51 -4.07
C LYS A 46 -6.63 -1.41 -5.11
N PHE A 47 -5.39 -1.52 -4.67
CA PHE A 47 -4.21 -1.67 -5.53
C PHE A 47 -3.69 -3.10 -5.44
N ASN A 48 -3.43 -3.71 -6.59
CA ASN A 48 -2.72 -4.99 -6.70
C ASN A 48 -1.35 -4.68 -7.31
N CYS A 49 -0.29 -4.95 -6.56
CA CYS A 49 1.08 -4.57 -6.91
C CYS A 49 1.96 -5.82 -7.03
N PRO A 50 1.87 -6.57 -8.16
CA PRO A 50 2.51 -7.88 -8.31
C PRO A 50 4.02 -7.81 -8.54
N GLU A 51 4.59 -6.62 -8.72
CA GLU A 51 6.01 -6.43 -9.02
C GLU A 51 6.80 -5.91 -7.81
N PHE A 52 6.28 -6.11 -6.58
CA PHE A 52 7.00 -5.67 -5.39
C PHE A 52 8.24 -6.51 -5.16
N THR A 53 9.34 -5.84 -4.79
CA THR A 53 10.59 -6.49 -4.42
C THR A 53 11.30 -5.68 -3.33
N SER A 54 11.95 -6.39 -2.41
CA SER A 54 12.82 -5.86 -1.36
C SER A 54 14.05 -6.76 -1.23
N LEU A 55 14.90 -6.52 -0.25
CA LEU A 55 16.06 -7.36 0.05
C LEU A 55 15.91 -7.97 1.45
N CYS A 56 16.35 -9.21 1.59
CA CYS A 56 16.55 -9.79 2.92
C CYS A 56 17.64 -9.00 3.67
N PRO A 57 17.37 -8.47 4.88
CA PRO A 57 18.34 -7.64 5.61
C PRO A 57 19.58 -8.44 6.04
N MET A 58 19.47 -9.77 6.14
CA MET A 58 20.55 -10.65 6.58
C MET A 58 21.44 -11.14 5.44
N THR A 59 20.85 -11.44 4.28
CA THR A 59 21.56 -12.10 3.17
C THR A 59 21.70 -11.25 1.92
N GLY A 60 20.93 -10.15 1.81
CA GLY A 60 20.85 -9.35 0.59
C GLY A 60 20.15 -10.06 -0.57
N GLN A 61 19.54 -11.25 -0.33
CA GLN A 61 18.77 -11.94 -1.36
C GLN A 61 17.52 -11.14 -1.71
N PRO A 62 17.21 -10.97 -3.01
CA PRO A 62 15.97 -10.35 -3.42
C PRO A 62 14.74 -11.16 -3.01
N ASP A 63 13.75 -10.47 -2.46
CA ASP A 63 12.43 -10.96 -2.15
C ASP A 63 11.42 -10.41 -3.17
N PHE A 64 10.51 -11.24 -3.62
CA PHE A 64 9.48 -10.89 -4.60
C PHE A 64 8.11 -11.22 -4.04
N GLY A 65 7.15 -10.33 -4.26
CA GLY A 65 5.80 -10.55 -3.77
C GLY A 65 4.76 -9.70 -4.50
N ASN A 66 3.50 -10.05 -4.26
CA ASN A 66 2.36 -9.24 -4.63
C ASN A 66 1.86 -8.49 -3.39
N VAL A 67 1.98 -7.18 -3.40
CA VAL A 67 1.42 -6.34 -2.33
C VAL A 67 0.02 -5.90 -2.74
N VAL A 68 -0.94 -6.19 -1.86
CA VAL A 68 -2.33 -5.75 -2.01
C VAL A 68 -2.60 -4.67 -0.97
N ILE A 69 -2.97 -3.47 -1.42
CA ILE A 69 -3.32 -2.35 -0.57
C ILE A 69 -4.81 -2.05 -0.79
N SER A 70 -5.60 -2.13 0.27
CA SER A 70 -7.03 -1.79 0.21
C SER A 70 -7.34 -0.73 1.26
N TYR A 71 -7.97 0.38 0.88
CA TYR A 71 -8.31 1.44 1.83
C TYR A 71 -9.65 2.10 1.54
N VAL A 72 -10.24 2.69 2.56
CA VAL A 72 -11.41 3.56 2.46
C VAL A 72 -10.93 5.00 2.63
N PRO A 73 -11.01 5.82 1.56
CA PRO A 73 -10.49 7.18 1.61
C PRO A 73 -11.33 8.09 2.52
N SER A 74 -10.66 9.12 3.08
CA SER A 74 -11.30 10.29 3.69
C SER A 74 -11.29 11.42 2.67
N GLN A 75 -10.60 12.53 2.95
CA GLN A 75 -10.54 13.70 2.07
C GLN A 75 -9.53 13.54 0.92
N ARG A 76 -8.54 12.68 1.08
CA ARG A 76 -7.43 12.51 0.14
C ARG A 76 -7.29 11.07 -0.31
N MET A 77 -6.77 10.91 -1.53
CA MET A 77 -6.44 9.62 -2.15
C MET A 77 -5.00 9.64 -2.66
N VAL A 78 -4.31 8.50 -2.57
CA VAL A 78 -2.95 8.38 -3.09
C VAL A 78 -2.95 8.39 -4.62
N GLU A 79 -1.99 9.10 -5.22
CA GLU A 79 -1.80 9.11 -6.66
C GLU A 79 -1.03 7.84 -7.11
N SER A 80 -1.54 7.15 -8.10
CA SER A 80 -1.09 5.81 -8.49
C SER A 80 0.33 5.74 -9.05
N LYS A 81 0.79 6.79 -9.79
CA LYS A 81 2.17 6.82 -10.32
C LYS A 81 3.17 7.07 -9.20
N SER A 82 2.84 7.94 -8.24
CA SER A 82 3.67 8.18 -7.06
C SER A 82 3.76 6.92 -6.19
N LEU A 83 2.63 6.23 -5.99
CA LEU A 83 2.61 4.95 -5.28
C LEU A 83 3.50 3.91 -5.97
N LYS A 84 3.46 3.81 -7.32
CA LYS A 84 4.35 2.93 -8.07
C LYS A 84 5.82 3.25 -7.81
N LEU A 85 6.22 4.52 -7.82
CA LEU A 85 7.59 4.94 -7.57
C LEU A 85 8.01 4.68 -6.11
N TYR A 86 7.11 4.89 -5.17
CA TYR A 86 7.31 4.57 -3.77
C TYR A 86 7.55 3.07 -3.56
N LEU A 87 6.70 2.20 -4.09
CA LEU A 87 6.89 0.74 -3.99
C LEU A 87 8.18 0.29 -4.70
N TYR A 88 8.53 0.91 -5.83
CA TYR A 88 9.79 0.65 -6.50
C TYR A 88 11.02 1.00 -5.64
N SER A 89 10.91 1.99 -4.76
CA SER A 89 12.02 2.41 -3.88
C SER A 89 12.43 1.35 -2.86
N PHE A 90 11.60 0.34 -2.62
CA PHE A 90 11.94 -0.80 -1.77
C PHE A 90 12.92 -1.79 -2.41
N ARG A 91 13.18 -1.69 -3.70
CA ARG A 91 14.03 -2.65 -4.45
C ARG A 91 15.38 -2.91 -3.82
N ASN A 92 16.03 -1.90 -3.25
CA ASN A 92 17.30 -2.01 -2.55
C ASN A 92 17.17 -1.86 -1.02
N HIS A 93 15.93 -1.80 -0.52
CA HIS A 93 15.66 -1.68 0.90
C HIS A 93 15.74 -3.06 1.56
N GLY A 94 16.66 -3.18 2.54
CA GLY A 94 16.84 -4.41 3.30
C GLY A 94 16.01 -4.42 4.57
N ASP A 95 14.88 -5.12 4.54
CA ASP A 95 14.01 -5.29 5.71
C ASP A 95 13.25 -6.61 5.65
N PHE A 96 12.71 -7.08 6.78
CA PHE A 96 11.87 -8.27 6.80
C PHE A 96 10.52 -7.99 6.11
N HIS A 97 9.87 -9.05 5.62
CA HIS A 97 8.60 -8.94 4.92
C HIS A 97 7.53 -8.26 5.77
N GLU A 98 7.49 -8.59 7.06
CA GLU A 98 6.57 -8.04 8.05
C GLU A 98 6.78 -6.54 8.23
N ASP A 99 8.03 -6.11 8.33
CA ASP A 99 8.38 -4.70 8.49
C ASP A 99 8.03 -3.90 7.23
N CYS A 100 8.34 -4.42 6.03
CA CYS A 100 7.97 -3.77 4.77
C CYS A 100 6.46 -3.47 4.70
N MET A 101 5.60 -4.42 5.10
CA MET A 101 4.15 -4.22 5.04
C MET A 101 3.67 -3.18 6.06
N ASN A 102 4.24 -3.18 7.26
CA ASN A 102 3.92 -2.18 8.28
C ASN A 102 4.42 -0.78 7.89
N ILE A 103 5.62 -0.66 7.34
CA ILE A 103 6.17 0.61 6.82
C ILE A 103 5.24 1.18 5.74
N ILE A 104 4.83 0.36 4.77
CA ILE A 104 3.90 0.80 3.71
C ILE A 104 2.58 1.29 4.30
N MET A 105 2.01 0.57 5.27
CA MET A 105 0.78 0.97 5.93
C MET A 105 0.93 2.31 6.68
N GLU A 106 1.99 2.45 7.48
CA GLU A 106 2.24 3.67 8.26
C GLU A 106 2.48 4.91 7.38
N ASP A 107 3.22 4.77 6.30
CA ASP A 107 3.47 5.88 5.38
C ASP A 107 2.18 6.35 4.71
N LEU A 108 1.32 5.41 4.31
CA LEU A 108 0.02 5.73 3.74
C LEU A 108 -0.95 6.32 4.76
N ILE A 109 -0.87 5.92 6.05
CA ILE A 109 -1.63 6.55 7.14
C ILE A 109 -1.21 8.03 7.30
N LYS A 110 0.09 8.27 7.39
CA LYS A 110 0.65 9.64 7.52
C LYS A 110 0.27 10.52 6.33
N LEU A 111 0.26 9.93 5.12
CA LEU A 111 0.00 10.65 3.88
C LEU A 111 -1.46 11.09 3.72
N MET A 112 -2.44 10.24 4.05
CA MET A 112 -3.83 10.42 3.61
C MET A 112 -4.84 10.65 4.74
N ASP A 113 -4.50 10.34 5.99
CA ASP A 113 -5.48 10.32 7.10
C ASP A 113 -6.80 9.61 6.71
N HIS A 114 -6.70 8.43 6.09
CA HIS A 114 -7.84 7.68 5.59
C HIS A 114 -8.69 7.07 6.70
N LYS A 115 -9.89 6.60 6.37
CA LYS A 115 -10.83 5.99 7.33
C LYS A 115 -10.37 4.60 7.76
N TYR A 116 -9.90 3.79 6.79
CA TYR A 116 -9.47 2.41 6.96
C TYR A 116 -8.42 2.04 5.93
N ILE A 117 -7.47 1.18 6.31
CA ILE A 117 -6.51 0.56 5.38
C ILE A 117 -6.17 -0.86 5.82
N GLU A 118 -5.89 -1.72 4.87
CA GLU A 118 -5.19 -2.99 5.04
C GLU A 118 -4.10 -3.14 3.97
N VAL A 119 -2.98 -3.70 4.37
CA VAL A 119 -1.85 -4.04 3.49
C VAL A 119 -1.54 -5.51 3.66
N TRP A 120 -1.52 -6.23 2.56
CA TRP A 120 -1.25 -7.66 2.52
C TRP A 120 -0.10 -7.94 1.58
N GLY A 121 1.03 -8.45 2.11
CA GLY A 121 2.14 -8.97 1.34
C GLY A 121 1.95 -10.45 1.08
N ARG A 122 2.07 -10.87 -0.18
CA ARG A 122 2.03 -12.28 -0.60
C ARG A 122 3.35 -12.60 -1.28
N PHE A 123 4.33 -13.02 -0.49
CA PHE A 123 5.69 -13.24 -0.96
C PHE A 123 5.88 -14.62 -1.58
N LEU A 124 6.75 -14.69 -2.58
CA LEU A 124 7.14 -15.96 -3.18
C LEU A 124 7.93 -16.82 -2.18
N PRO A 125 7.71 -18.14 -2.15
CA PRO A 125 8.38 -18.99 -1.17
C PRO A 125 9.89 -19.04 -1.38
N ARG A 126 10.61 -19.09 -0.25
CA ARG A 126 12.03 -19.40 -0.17
C ARG A 126 12.21 -20.68 0.66
N GLY A 127 12.90 -21.69 0.09
CA GLY A 127 13.03 -22.99 0.73
C GLY A 127 11.69 -23.69 1.01
N GLY A 128 10.67 -23.41 0.20
CA GLY A 128 9.33 -23.97 0.35
C GLY A 128 8.44 -23.27 1.40
N ILE A 129 8.89 -22.14 1.98
CA ILE A 129 8.12 -21.36 2.96
C ILE A 129 7.76 -20.01 2.33
N SER A 130 6.46 -19.72 2.19
CA SER A 130 5.95 -18.38 1.91
C SER A 130 5.62 -17.65 3.22
N ILE A 131 5.82 -16.35 3.24
CA ILE A 131 5.48 -15.48 4.37
C ILE A 131 4.52 -14.42 3.85
N ASP A 132 3.31 -14.35 4.42
CA ASP A 132 2.25 -13.49 3.95
C ASP A 132 1.78 -12.53 5.05
N PRO A 133 2.57 -11.49 5.40
CA PRO A 133 2.20 -10.53 6.41
C PRO A 133 0.93 -9.77 5.99
N TRP A 134 0.01 -9.61 6.92
CA TRP A 134 -1.17 -8.79 6.75
C TRP A 134 -1.31 -7.86 7.95
N CYS A 135 -1.49 -6.58 7.70
CA CYS A 135 -1.72 -5.58 8.72
C CYS A 135 -2.88 -4.68 8.33
N ASN A 136 -3.55 -4.10 9.31
CA ASN A 136 -4.63 -3.17 9.07
C ASN A 136 -4.69 -2.07 10.12
N TYR A 137 -5.39 -0.99 9.77
CA TYR A 137 -5.65 0.13 10.63
C TYR A 137 -7.04 0.70 10.36
N GLY A 138 -7.75 1.06 11.42
CA GLY A 138 -8.99 1.81 11.36
C GLY A 138 -8.85 3.09 12.18
N LYS A 139 -9.36 4.20 11.67
CA LYS A 139 -9.22 5.52 12.32
C LYS A 139 -9.77 5.48 13.75
N PRO A 140 -8.95 5.79 14.79
CA PRO A 140 -9.34 5.69 16.19
C PRO A 140 -10.56 6.55 16.52
N GLY A 141 -11.41 6.05 17.44
CA GLY A 141 -12.61 6.75 17.87
C GLY A 141 -13.74 6.79 16.83
N THR A 142 -13.65 5.96 15.78
CA THR A 142 -14.68 5.83 14.74
C THR A 142 -15.09 4.36 14.56
N LYS A 143 -16.19 4.12 13.83
CA LYS A 143 -16.61 2.74 13.46
C LYS A 143 -15.51 1.93 12.77
N TRP A 144 -14.53 2.60 12.17
CA TRP A 144 -13.45 1.95 11.43
C TRP A 144 -12.43 1.27 12.35
N GLU A 145 -12.27 1.74 13.57
CA GLU A 145 -11.46 1.06 14.59
C GLU A 145 -12.05 -0.32 14.94
N GLU A 146 -13.37 -0.37 15.17
CA GLU A 146 -14.08 -1.63 15.44
C GLU A 146 -14.04 -2.57 14.23
N ILE A 147 -14.20 -2.04 13.01
CA ILE A 147 -14.07 -2.81 11.77
C ILE A 147 -12.67 -3.40 11.63
N ALA A 148 -11.63 -2.63 11.95
CA ALA A 148 -10.24 -3.12 11.90
C ALA A 148 -10.01 -4.27 12.88
N GLN A 149 -10.51 -4.16 14.10
CA GLN A 149 -10.42 -5.23 15.11
C GLN A 149 -11.16 -6.49 14.67
N MET A 150 -12.38 -6.34 14.13
CA MET A 150 -13.17 -7.45 13.60
C MET A 150 -12.46 -8.13 12.43
N ARG A 151 -11.89 -7.35 11.50
CA ARG A 151 -11.13 -7.88 10.35
C ARG A 151 -9.91 -8.68 10.79
N LEU A 152 -9.16 -8.19 11.78
CA LEU A 152 -8.01 -8.92 12.35
C LEU A 152 -8.45 -10.22 13.02
N ALA A 153 -9.53 -10.19 13.80
CA ALA A 153 -10.04 -11.37 14.49
C ALA A 153 -10.54 -12.48 13.55
N HIS A 154 -10.95 -12.14 12.33
CA HIS A 154 -11.49 -13.06 11.33
C HIS A 154 -10.59 -13.26 10.11
N HIS A 155 -9.37 -12.69 10.10
CA HIS A 155 -8.46 -12.84 8.98
C HIS A 155 -7.98 -14.29 8.88
N ASP A 156 -8.14 -14.88 7.71
CA ASP A 156 -7.75 -16.27 7.38
C ASP A 156 -8.14 -17.33 8.42
N LEU A 157 -9.15 -17.06 9.24
CA LEU A 157 -9.61 -18.02 10.26
C LEU A 157 -10.03 -19.37 9.66
N TYR A 158 -10.56 -19.33 8.45
CA TYR A 158 -10.96 -20.51 7.67
C TYR A 158 -10.45 -20.39 6.22
N PRO A 159 -9.16 -20.68 5.97
CA PRO A 159 -8.62 -20.61 4.61
C PRO A 159 -9.29 -21.63 3.70
N GLU A 160 -9.79 -21.20 2.56
CA GLU A 160 -10.52 -22.08 1.62
C GLU A 160 -9.57 -23.03 0.88
N LYS A 161 -8.30 -22.66 0.75
CA LYS A 161 -7.28 -23.46 0.06
C LYS A 161 -5.88 -23.14 0.56
N VAL A 162 -4.99 -24.10 0.41
CA VAL A 162 -3.54 -23.88 0.52
C VAL A 162 -3.04 -23.21 -0.75
N ASP A 163 -2.30 -22.12 -0.63
CA ASP A 163 -1.70 -21.39 -1.73
C ASP A 163 -0.20 -21.74 -1.81
N ASN A 164 0.17 -22.52 -2.83
CA ASN A 164 1.54 -22.96 -3.10
C ASN A 164 2.14 -22.16 -4.27
N ARG A 165 2.18 -20.86 -4.17
CA ARG A 165 2.71 -19.94 -5.17
C ARG A 165 4.10 -20.31 -5.68
#